data_e3da353869844c503390ca71593b3888
#
_entry.id   e3da353869844c503390ca71593b3888
#
_cell.length_a   1.000
_cell.length_b   1.000
_cell.length_c   1.000
_cell.angle_alpha   90.00
_cell.angle_beta   90.00
_cell.angle_gamma   90.00
#
_symmetry.space_group_name_H-M   'P 1'
#
loop_
_entity.id
_entity.type
_entity.pdbx_description
1 polymer ?
#
loop_
_entity_poly.entity_id
_entity_poly.type
_entity_poly.pdbx_seq_one_letter_code
_entity_poly.pdbx_strand_id
1 'polypeptide(L)'
;MYGTIARFRVRKDVNKEEFKQKMDEFGSAIIPGWIADYIFQTDANSNEYFLVALFKDKATYQANADSAEQHKRYLIFRSFLEDDPEWNDGTIVSATGPGSK
;
A
#
# COMPACT_ATOMS: atom_id res chain seq x y z
N MET A 1 1.87 -12.89 -9.74
CA MET A 1 1.74 -11.58 -9.07
C MET A 1 2.78 -11.43 -7.98
N TYR A 2 3.24 -10.23 -7.81
CA TYR A 2 4.26 -9.87 -6.84
C TYR A 2 3.83 -8.61 -6.08
N GLY A 3 4.26 -8.43 -4.87
CA GLY A 3 3.93 -7.21 -4.15
C GLY A 3 4.50 -7.17 -2.75
N THR A 4 3.83 -6.42 -1.89
CA THR A 4 4.23 -6.28 -0.49
C THR A 4 3.02 -6.34 0.42
N ILE A 5 3.25 -6.82 1.63
CA ILE A 5 2.33 -6.66 2.75
C ILE A 5 3.09 -5.82 3.78
N ALA A 6 2.65 -4.58 3.96
CA ALA A 6 3.32 -3.65 4.86
C ALA A 6 2.47 -3.37 6.10
N ARG A 7 3.06 -3.54 7.26
CA ARG A 7 2.41 -3.16 8.52
C ARG A 7 2.82 -1.74 8.87
N PHE A 8 1.85 -0.91 9.27
CA PHE A 8 2.14 0.46 9.67
C PHE A 8 1.13 0.98 10.70
N ARG A 9 1.51 2.05 11.39
CA ARG A 9 0.64 2.73 12.34
C ARG A 9 0.45 4.18 11.93
N VAL A 10 -0.81 4.61 11.91
CA VAL A 10 -1.16 6.01 11.67
C VAL A 10 -1.08 6.76 13.00
N ARG A 11 -0.53 7.98 12.98
CA ARG A 11 -0.43 8.82 14.17
C ARG A 11 -1.83 9.07 14.75
N LYS A 12 -1.90 9.12 16.08
CA LYS A 12 -3.18 9.31 16.79
C LYS A 12 -3.80 10.68 16.55
N ASP A 13 -2.98 11.68 16.19
CA ASP A 13 -3.44 13.05 15.89
C ASP A 13 -3.93 13.22 14.46
N VAL A 14 -3.85 12.17 13.63
CA VAL A 14 -4.31 12.19 12.24
C VAL A 14 -5.81 11.91 12.18
N ASN A 15 -6.54 12.72 11.40
CA ASN A 15 -7.93 12.45 11.05
C ASN A 15 -7.96 11.26 10.08
N LYS A 16 -8.64 10.18 10.47
CA LYS A 16 -8.67 8.93 9.68
C LYS A 16 -9.40 9.11 8.34
N GLU A 17 -10.40 9.99 8.29
CA GLU A 17 -11.10 10.31 7.04
C GLU A 17 -10.18 11.03 6.05
N GLU A 18 -9.36 11.96 6.52
CA GLU A 18 -8.36 12.63 5.69
C GLU A 18 -7.33 11.65 5.16
N PHE A 19 -6.88 10.72 6.01
CA PHE A 19 -5.96 9.67 5.60
C PHE A 19 -6.57 8.82 4.49
N LYS A 20 -7.80 8.35 4.67
CA LYS A 20 -8.52 7.56 3.67
C LYS A 20 -8.65 8.31 2.34
N GLN A 21 -9.08 9.56 2.39
CA GLN A 21 -9.24 10.39 1.19
C GLN A 21 -7.92 10.55 0.45
N LYS A 22 -6.83 10.78 1.19
CA LYS A 22 -5.51 10.95 0.57
C LYS A 22 -5.02 9.66 -0.08
N MET A 23 -5.25 8.52 0.56
CA MET A 23 -4.91 7.22 -0.03
C MET A 23 -5.75 6.92 -1.27
N ASP A 24 -7.04 7.23 -1.22
CA ASP A 24 -7.95 7.03 -2.36
C ASP A 24 -7.54 7.87 -3.58
N GLU A 25 -6.98 9.06 -3.37
CA GLU A 25 -6.48 9.91 -4.47
C GLU A 25 -5.37 9.24 -5.27
N PHE A 26 -4.57 8.38 -4.66
CA PHE A 26 -3.51 7.65 -5.36
C PHE A 26 -4.06 6.66 -6.40
N GLY A 27 -5.34 6.30 -6.29
CA GLY A 27 -5.99 5.38 -7.22
C GLY A 27 -6.03 5.87 -8.66
N SER A 28 -5.88 7.17 -8.90
CA SER A 28 -5.84 7.75 -10.25
C SER A 28 -4.46 7.67 -10.91
N ALA A 29 -3.43 7.24 -10.20
CA ALA A 29 -2.08 7.14 -10.75
C ALA A 29 -2.02 6.04 -11.83
N ILE A 30 -1.30 6.34 -12.92
CA ILE A 30 -1.05 5.38 -13.98
C ILE A 30 0.32 4.76 -13.75
N ILE A 31 0.33 3.50 -13.27
CA ILE A 31 1.55 2.80 -12.89
C ILE A 31 1.61 1.48 -13.67
N PRO A 32 2.64 1.27 -14.53
CA PRO A 32 2.75 0.02 -15.29
C PRO A 32 2.77 -1.20 -14.36
N GLY A 33 1.92 -2.17 -14.65
CA GLY A 33 1.86 -3.44 -13.94
C GLY A 33 1.15 -3.41 -12.58
N TRP A 34 0.77 -2.24 -12.09
CA TRP A 34 0.03 -2.14 -10.83
C TRP A 34 -1.37 -2.73 -10.99
N ILE A 35 -1.75 -3.59 -10.05
CA ILE A 35 -3.06 -4.26 -10.04
C ILE A 35 -3.99 -3.59 -9.03
N ALA A 36 -3.55 -3.46 -7.78
CA ALA A 36 -4.37 -2.88 -6.72
C ALA A 36 -3.54 -2.61 -5.47
N ASP A 37 -4.02 -1.67 -4.67
CA ASP A 37 -3.62 -1.49 -3.28
C ASP A 37 -4.87 -1.69 -2.41
N TYR A 38 -4.70 -2.42 -1.32
CA TYR A 38 -5.72 -2.53 -0.28
C TYR A 38 -5.13 -2.04 1.03
N ILE A 39 -5.84 -1.16 1.70
CA ILE A 39 -5.47 -0.69 3.04
C ILE A 39 -6.47 -1.26 4.04
N PHE A 40 -5.96 -2.04 4.97
CA PHE A 40 -6.73 -2.82 5.91
C PHE A 40 -6.50 -2.28 7.32
N GLN A 41 -7.56 -1.86 8.00
CA GLN A 41 -7.49 -1.41 9.39
C GLN A 41 -7.82 -2.57 10.31
N THR A 42 -6.98 -2.82 11.32
CA THR A 42 -7.24 -3.93 12.25
C THR A 42 -8.37 -3.57 13.22
N ASP A 43 -9.17 -4.56 13.60
CA ASP A 43 -10.20 -4.37 14.65
C ASP A 43 -9.57 -4.20 16.03
N ALA A 44 -8.46 -4.90 16.27
CA ALA A 44 -7.80 -4.89 17.56
C ALA A 44 -7.18 -3.53 17.93
N ASN A 45 -6.74 -2.77 16.92
CA ASN A 45 -6.10 -1.47 17.13
C ASN A 45 -6.42 -0.56 15.94
N SER A 46 -7.24 0.46 16.16
CA SER A 46 -7.70 1.35 15.08
C SER A 46 -6.59 2.21 14.47
N ASN A 47 -5.40 2.24 15.05
CA ASN A 47 -4.23 2.93 14.49
C ASN A 47 -3.28 2.00 13.75
N GLU A 48 -3.53 0.70 13.79
CA GLU A 48 -2.71 -0.30 13.09
C GLU A 48 -3.37 -0.74 11.80
N TYR A 49 -2.59 -0.73 10.73
CA TYR A 49 -3.04 -1.02 9.38
C TYR A 49 -2.08 -1.97 8.67
N PHE A 50 -2.59 -2.61 7.65
CA PHE A 50 -1.78 -3.34 6.67
C PHE A 50 -2.09 -2.80 5.27
N LEU A 51 -1.03 -2.59 4.50
CA LEU A 51 -1.13 -2.30 3.07
C LEU A 51 -0.83 -3.59 2.32
N VAL A 52 -1.68 -3.94 1.35
CA VAL A 52 -1.39 -4.99 0.37
C VAL A 52 -1.29 -4.32 -0.99
N ALA A 53 -0.09 -4.25 -1.55
CA ALA A 53 0.15 -3.68 -2.86
C ALA A 53 0.51 -4.79 -3.84
N LEU A 54 -0.22 -4.89 -4.94
CA LEU A 54 -0.10 -5.98 -5.91
C LEU A 54 0.29 -5.46 -7.28
N PHE A 55 1.30 -6.10 -7.87
CA PHE A 55 1.79 -5.86 -9.23
C PHE A 55 1.79 -7.17 -10.02
N LYS A 56 1.76 -7.07 -11.35
CA LYS A 56 1.78 -8.26 -12.20
C LYS A 56 3.05 -9.09 -12.02
N ASP A 57 4.20 -8.44 -11.77
CA ASP A 57 5.49 -9.11 -11.60
C ASP A 57 6.45 -8.25 -10.77
N LYS A 58 7.57 -8.85 -10.39
CA LYS A 58 8.61 -8.20 -9.60
C LYS A 58 9.25 -7.03 -10.33
N ALA A 59 9.45 -7.14 -11.65
CA ALA A 59 10.11 -6.10 -12.44
C ALA A 59 9.31 -4.79 -12.42
N THR A 60 7.98 -4.85 -12.59
CA THR A 60 7.14 -3.66 -12.54
C THR A 60 7.02 -3.09 -11.13
N TYR A 61 7.00 -3.95 -10.12
CA TYR A 61 7.02 -3.52 -8.71
C TYR A 61 8.30 -2.71 -8.42
N GLN A 62 9.45 -3.25 -8.81
CA GLN A 62 10.76 -2.60 -8.59
C GLN A 62 10.89 -1.30 -9.37
N ALA A 63 10.45 -1.28 -10.64
CA ALA A 63 10.48 -0.07 -11.45
C ALA A 63 9.66 1.05 -10.81
N ASN A 64 8.48 0.72 -10.25
CA ASN A 64 7.67 1.70 -9.53
C ASN A 64 8.39 2.16 -8.25
N ALA A 65 8.92 1.24 -7.47
CA ALA A 65 9.61 1.56 -6.21
C ALA A 65 10.79 2.52 -6.43
N ASP A 66 11.45 2.43 -7.58
CA ASP A 66 12.59 3.26 -7.94
C ASP A 66 12.18 4.58 -8.59
N SER A 67 10.89 4.79 -8.88
CA SER A 67 10.44 5.99 -9.59
C SER A 67 10.38 7.23 -8.68
N ALA A 68 10.63 8.41 -9.27
CA ALA A 68 10.52 9.68 -8.55
C ALA A 68 9.09 9.95 -8.10
N GLU A 69 8.10 9.55 -8.90
CA GLU A 69 6.68 9.72 -8.60
C GLU A 69 6.27 8.89 -7.38
N GLN A 70 6.77 7.65 -7.30
CA GLN A 70 6.49 6.79 -6.13
C GLN A 70 7.14 7.35 -4.87
N HIS A 71 8.33 7.91 -4.99
CA HIS A 71 8.98 8.53 -3.85
C HIS A 71 8.14 9.68 -3.29
N LYS A 72 7.56 10.50 -4.16
CA LYS A 72 6.65 11.58 -3.75
C LYS A 72 5.40 11.05 -3.04
N ARG A 73 4.77 10.00 -3.61
CA ARG A 73 3.61 9.36 -2.99
C ARG A 73 3.96 8.76 -1.63
N TYR A 74 5.12 8.12 -1.55
CA TYR A 74 5.61 7.56 -0.29
C TYR A 74 5.77 8.63 0.79
N LEU A 75 6.35 9.78 0.46
CA LEU A 75 6.54 10.86 1.44
C LEU A 75 5.20 11.37 1.98
N ILE A 76 4.18 11.46 1.13
CA ILE A 76 2.82 11.83 1.56
C ILE A 76 2.27 10.77 2.52
N PHE A 77 2.34 9.51 2.15
CA PHE A 77 1.92 8.39 2.98
C PHE A 77 2.67 8.39 4.32
N ARG A 78 4.00 8.49 4.27
CA ARG A 78 4.85 8.48 5.46
C ARG A 78 4.49 9.60 6.43
N SER A 79 4.05 10.75 5.95
CA SER A 79 3.69 11.90 6.78
C SER A 79 2.55 11.62 7.75
N PHE A 80 1.72 10.62 7.50
CA PHE A 80 0.63 10.21 8.38
C PHE A 80 1.05 9.18 9.43
N LEU A 81 2.26 8.61 9.33
CA LEU A 81 2.66 7.45 10.11
C LEU A 81 3.46 7.84 11.36
N GLU A 82 3.36 7.03 12.41
CA GLU A 82 4.17 7.17 13.62
C GLU A 82 5.64 6.87 13.36
N ASP A 83 5.90 5.83 12.54
CA ASP A 83 7.25 5.36 12.22
C ASP A 83 7.25 4.70 10.84
N ASP A 84 8.38 4.17 10.42
CA ASP A 84 8.52 3.55 9.11
C ASP A 84 7.64 2.30 9.00
N PRO A 85 7.03 2.07 7.82
CA PRO A 85 6.31 0.82 7.57
C PRO A 85 7.25 -0.38 7.64
N GLU A 86 6.69 -1.51 8.02
CA GLU A 86 7.40 -2.79 8.03
C GLU A 86 7.03 -3.53 6.74
N TRP A 87 7.95 -3.49 5.77
CA TRP A 87 7.72 -4.05 4.43
C TRP A 87 7.99 -5.56 4.38
N ASN A 88 7.13 -6.30 3.70
CA ASN A 88 7.28 -7.74 3.47
C ASN A 88 7.01 -8.01 1.99
N ASP A 89 8.05 -7.93 1.18
CA ASP A 89 7.94 -8.16 -0.27
C ASP A 89 7.90 -9.65 -0.57
N GLY A 90 7.12 -10.03 -1.57
CA GLY A 90 7.00 -11.44 -1.93
C GLY A 90 6.12 -11.71 -3.13
N THR A 91 6.02 -12.99 -3.45
CA THR A 91 5.27 -13.51 -4.58
C THR A 91 3.96 -14.13 -4.11
N ILE A 92 2.87 -13.88 -4.83
CA ILE A 92 1.60 -14.57 -4.60
C ILE A 92 1.75 -15.99 -5.14
N VAL A 93 1.71 -16.99 -4.26
CA VAL A 93 1.89 -18.39 -4.65
C VAL A 93 0.56 -19.08 -4.95
N SER A 94 -0.55 -18.53 -4.49
CA SER A 94 -1.89 -19.08 -4.78
C SER A 94 -2.92 -17.98 -4.65
N ALA A 95 -3.82 -17.88 -5.62
CA ALA A 95 -4.95 -16.95 -5.61
C ALA A 95 -6.20 -17.72 -5.99
N THR A 96 -7.14 -17.83 -5.04
CA THR A 96 -8.37 -18.61 -5.21
C THR A 96 -9.58 -17.77 -4.83
N GLY A 97 -10.75 -18.23 -5.26
CA GLY A 97 -12.00 -17.55 -4.98
C GLY A 97 -12.52 -16.77 -6.18
N PRO A 98 -13.83 -16.45 -6.21
CA PRO A 98 -14.46 -15.79 -7.36
C PRO A 98 -13.86 -14.40 -7.68
N GLY A 99 -13.37 -13.70 -6.67
CA GLY A 99 -12.80 -12.36 -6.83
C GLY A 99 -11.32 -12.33 -7.19
N SER A 100 -10.66 -13.48 -7.37
CA SER A 100 -9.22 -13.55 -7.62
C SER A 100 -8.85 -13.55 -9.12
N LYS A 101 -9.80 -13.48 -9.99
CA LYS A 101 -9.61 -13.54 -11.45
C LYS A 101 -9.47 -12.16 -12.06
#